data_d4fafd0f8559e9a154214e0e40a5491d
#
_entry.id   d4fafd0f8559e9a154214e0e40a5491d
#
_cell.length_a   1.000
_cell.length_b   1.000
_cell.length_c   1.000
_cell.angle_alpha   90.00
_cell.angle_beta   90.00
_cell.angle_gamma   90.00
#
_symmetry.space_group_name_H-M   'P 1'
#
loop_
_entity.id
_entity.type
_entity.pdbx_description
1 polymer ?
#
loop_
_entity_poly.entity_id
_entity_poly.type
_entity_poly.pdbx_seq_one_letter_code
_entity_poly.pdbx_strand_id
1 'polypeptide(L)'
;MSFRENAKIIKTGCLGTGVYEIWFETSDIAKAAKPGQFISVYSADGSRLLPRPISICAIVDNKLRIVYRTVGAGTKEFSSMKEGESLSIQGPLGNGYDVNATYASKDAIIFGGGIGIPPMLELAKQLNCKKQIVLGYKDELFLNEEFEKYGTVTIAT
;
A
#
# COMPACT_ATOMS: atom_id res chain seq x y z
N MET A 1 -17.88 -4.16 0.38
CA MET A 1 -18.22 -4.02 -1.05
C MET A 1 -16.95 -3.67 -1.82
N SER A 2 -16.70 -4.34 -2.94
CA SER A 2 -15.56 -4.04 -3.80
C SER A 2 -16.04 -3.46 -5.14
N PHE A 3 -15.15 -2.71 -5.77
CA PHE A 3 -15.40 -2.04 -7.03
C PHE A 3 -14.31 -2.42 -8.03
N ARG A 4 -14.65 -2.43 -9.30
CA ARG A 4 -13.65 -2.57 -10.35
C ARG A 4 -13.58 -1.27 -11.15
N GLU A 5 -12.40 -0.71 -11.27
CA GLU A 5 -12.17 0.58 -11.92
C GLU A 5 -10.98 0.51 -12.85
N ASN A 6 -11.05 1.28 -13.93
CA ASN A 6 -9.88 1.56 -14.75
C ASN A 6 -9.24 2.82 -14.19
N ALA A 7 -8.30 2.65 -13.27
CA ALA A 7 -7.76 3.74 -12.46
C ALA A 7 -6.56 4.39 -13.15
N LYS A 8 -6.57 5.72 -13.16
CA LYS A 8 -5.51 6.51 -13.74
C LYS A 8 -4.32 6.57 -12.79
N ILE A 9 -3.13 6.35 -13.34
CA ILE A 9 -1.88 6.51 -12.61
C ILE A 9 -1.52 8.00 -12.58
N ILE A 10 -1.42 8.56 -11.38
CA ILE A 10 -1.11 9.98 -11.18
C ILE A 10 0.32 10.21 -10.72
N LYS A 11 0.99 9.17 -10.22
CA LYS A 11 2.40 9.24 -9.82
C LYS A 11 2.98 7.85 -9.77
N THR A 12 4.23 7.71 -10.18
CA THR A 12 5.04 6.49 -10.01
C THR A 12 6.38 6.85 -9.42
N GLY A 13 7.04 5.89 -8.78
CA GLY A 13 8.37 6.11 -8.22
C GLY A 13 9.07 4.81 -7.87
N CYS A 14 10.39 4.92 -7.71
CA CYS A 14 11.23 3.84 -7.22
C CYS A 14 11.68 4.22 -5.81
N LEU A 15 11.38 3.37 -4.83
CA LEU A 15 11.70 3.62 -3.42
C LEU A 15 13.00 2.96 -2.98
N GLY A 16 13.49 2.02 -3.76
CA GLY A 16 14.70 1.25 -3.52
C GLY A 16 14.84 0.19 -4.59
N THR A 17 15.90 -0.60 -4.54
CA THR A 17 16.14 -1.64 -5.53
C THR A 17 15.01 -2.65 -5.55
N GLY A 18 14.28 -2.70 -6.68
CA GLY A 18 13.14 -3.61 -6.86
C GLY A 18 11.89 -3.23 -6.09
N VAL A 19 11.85 -2.06 -5.47
CA VAL A 19 10.68 -1.57 -4.73
C VAL A 19 10.14 -0.31 -5.40
N TYR A 20 8.87 -0.36 -5.80
CA TYR A 20 8.24 0.70 -6.59
C TYR A 20 6.92 1.12 -5.97
N GLU A 21 6.50 2.35 -6.26
CA GLU A 21 5.20 2.86 -5.87
C GLU A 21 4.37 3.28 -7.07
N ILE A 22 3.06 3.17 -6.92
CA ILE A 22 2.08 3.73 -7.85
C ILE A 22 0.99 4.42 -7.03
N TRP A 23 0.65 5.63 -7.41
CA TRP A 23 -0.52 6.33 -6.93
C TRP A 23 -1.60 6.31 -8.00
N PHE A 24 -2.79 5.86 -7.62
CA PHE A 24 -3.97 5.83 -8.49
C PHE A 24 -4.97 6.90 -8.07
N GLU A 25 -5.64 7.47 -9.04
CA GLU A 25 -6.88 8.21 -8.79
C GLU A 25 -8.04 7.25 -8.97
N THR A 26 -8.91 7.14 -7.97
CA THR A 26 -10.04 6.21 -7.96
C THR A 26 -11.35 6.97 -7.74
N SER A 27 -12.48 6.36 -8.16
CA SER A 27 -13.82 6.93 -7.90
C SER A 27 -14.38 6.44 -6.56
N ASP A 28 -14.35 5.14 -6.33
CA ASP A 28 -14.99 4.53 -5.17
C ASP A 28 -14.04 3.76 -4.26
N ILE A 29 -12.98 3.18 -4.82
CA ILE A 29 -12.10 2.28 -4.07
C ILE A 29 -11.44 2.99 -2.88
N ALA A 30 -10.86 4.16 -3.09
CA ALA A 30 -10.18 4.89 -2.02
C ALA A 30 -11.14 5.30 -0.90
N LYS A 31 -12.37 5.66 -1.24
CA LYS A 31 -13.40 6.04 -0.27
C LYS A 31 -13.83 4.88 0.63
N ALA A 32 -13.85 3.67 0.08
CA ALA A 32 -14.27 2.47 0.79
C ALA A 32 -13.11 1.73 1.49
N ALA A 33 -11.88 2.07 1.15
CA ALA A 33 -10.70 1.36 1.63
C ALA A 33 -10.37 1.63 3.11
N LYS A 34 -9.86 0.60 3.76
CA LYS A 34 -9.42 0.64 5.17
C LYS A 34 -7.99 0.13 5.26
N PRO A 35 -7.23 0.55 6.29
CA PRO A 35 -5.89 0.01 6.52
C PRO A 35 -5.93 -1.52 6.65
N GLY A 36 -4.98 -2.18 6.03
CA GLY A 36 -4.88 -3.65 6.05
C GLY A 36 -5.56 -4.34 4.88
N GLN A 37 -6.33 -3.62 4.08
CA GLN A 37 -6.93 -4.17 2.86
C GLN A 37 -5.94 -4.13 1.70
N PHE A 38 -6.30 -4.81 0.62
CA PHE A 38 -5.49 -4.89 -0.60
C PHE A 38 -6.37 -4.65 -1.84
N ILE A 39 -5.73 -4.50 -2.97
CA ILE A 39 -6.39 -4.45 -4.28
C ILE A 39 -5.82 -5.54 -5.19
N SER A 40 -6.60 -5.97 -6.16
CA SER A 40 -6.11 -6.78 -7.27
C SER A 40 -5.77 -5.86 -8.43
N VAL A 41 -4.57 -5.96 -8.94
CA VAL A 41 -4.10 -5.17 -10.08
C VAL A 41 -4.00 -6.09 -11.30
N TYR A 42 -4.71 -5.74 -12.36
CA TYR A 42 -4.75 -6.52 -13.58
C TYR A 42 -3.69 -6.05 -14.57
N SER A 43 -3.07 -7.00 -15.24
CA SER A 43 -2.11 -6.70 -16.29
C SER A 43 -2.79 -5.98 -17.47
N ALA A 44 -2.11 -5.01 -18.06
CA ALA A 44 -2.53 -4.40 -19.31
C ALA A 44 -2.35 -5.36 -20.50
N ASP A 45 -1.49 -6.36 -20.33
CA ASP A 45 -1.27 -7.40 -21.33
C ASP A 45 -2.32 -8.50 -21.17
N GLY A 46 -3.19 -8.65 -22.15
CA GLY A 46 -4.27 -9.65 -22.15
C GLY A 46 -3.81 -11.11 -22.12
N SER A 47 -2.53 -11.39 -22.34
CA SER A 47 -1.96 -12.73 -22.21
C SER A 47 -1.80 -13.18 -20.75
N ARG A 48 -1.87 -12.23 -19.78
CA ARG A 48 -1.73 -12.49 -18.36
C ARG A 48 -3.09 -12.38 -17.70
N LEU A 49 -3.68 -13.53 -17.39
CA LEU A 49 -5.05 -13.60 -16.91
C LEU A 49 -5.18 -13.38 -15.41
N LEU A 50 -4.14 -13.64 -14.63
CA LEU A 50 -4.23 -13.57 -13.18
C LEU A 50 -3.82 -12.19 -12.67
N PRO A 51 -4.68 -11.55 -11.89
CA PRO A 51 -4.34 -10.28 -11.25
C PRO A 51 -3.32 -10.49 -10.12
N ARG A 52 -2.65 -9.42 -9.74
CA ARG A 52 -1.70 -9.41 -8.62
C ARG A 52 -2.33 -8.74 -7.41
N PRO A 53 -2.43 -9.43 -6.27
CA PRO A 53 -2.88 -8.80 -5.03
C PRO A 53 -1.74 -7.95 -4.45
N ILE A 54 -2.04 -6.69 -4.17
CA ILE A 54 -1.07 -5.76 -3.60
C ILE A 54 -1.76 -4.97 -2.49
N SER A 55 -1.12 -4.95 -1.33
CA SER A 55 -1.64 -4.23 -0.16
C SER A 55 -1.69 -2.72 -0.40
N ILE A 56 -2.70 -2.09 0.16
CA ILE A 56 -2.84 -0.64 0.15
C ILE A 56 -1.83 -0.05 1.12
N CYS A 57 -1.02 0.88 0.62
CA CYS A 57 -0.01 1.57 1.43
C CYS A 57 -0.54 2.85 2.04
N ALA A 58 -1.28 3.66 1.26
CA ALA A 58 -1.79 4.94 1.73
C ALA A 58 -3.09 5.31 1.02
N ILE A 59 -3.92 6.07 1.71
CA ILE A 59 -5.19 6.58 1.22
C ILE A 59 -5.23 8.08 1.49
N VAL A 60 -5.37 8.88 0.43
CA VAL A 60 -5.48 10.35 0.56
C VAL A 60 -6.63 10.80 -0.34
N ASP A 61 -7.77 11.15 0.25
CA ASP A 61 -8.98 11.54 -0.48
C ASP A 61 -9.42 10.45 -1.47
N ASN A 62 -9.42 10.74 -2.76
CA ASN A 62 -9.74 9.76 -3.81
C ASN A 62 -8.50 9.05 -4.37
N LYS A 63 -7.35 9.21 -3.73
CA LYS A 63 -6.08 8.67 -4.20
C LYS A 63 -5.68 7.46 -3.37
N LEU A 64 -5.14 6.46 -4.04
CA LEU A 64 -4.73 5.20 -3.45
C LEU A 64 -3.27 4.91 -3.83
N ARG A 65 -2.44 4.65 -2.82
CA ARG A 65 -1.03 4.31 -3.04
C ARG A 65 -0.80 2.84 -2.80
N ILE A 66 -0.11 2.21 -3.73
CA ILE A 66 0.43 0.86 -3.54
C ILE A 66 1.95 0.93 -3.62
N VAL A 67 2.59 0.05 -2.86
CA VAL A 67 4.05 -0.17 -2.91
C VAL A 67 4.25 -1.66 -3.06
N TYR A 68 5.06 -2.06 -4.03
CA TYR A 68 5.24 -3.45 -4.36
C TYR A 68 6.70 -3.76 -4.72
N ARG A 69 7.06 -5.02 -4.56
CA ARG A 69 8.38 -5.53 -4.98
C ARG A 69 8.21 -6.21 -6.34
N THR A 70 9.16 -5.97 -7.24
CA THR A 70 9.15 -6.65 -8.54
C THR A 70 9.52 -8.11 -8.36
N VAL A 71 8.53 -8.99 -8.51
CA VAL A 71 8.71 -10.44 -8.53
C VAL A 71 7.88 -10.98 -9.70
N GLY A 72 8.51 -11.58 -10.66
CA GLY A 72 7.83 -12.11 -11.83
C GLY A 72 7.41 -11.04 -12.84
N ALA A 73 6.85 -11.49 -13.95
CA ALA A 73 6.59 -10.66 -15.11
C ALA A 73 5.48 -9.62 -14.91
N GLY A 74 4.45 -9.95 -14.14
CA GLY A 74 3.32 -9.03 -13.90
C GLY A 74 3.73 -7.77 -13.13
N THR A 75 4.41 -7.93 -11.99
CA THR A 75 4.89 -6.80 -11.20
C THR A 75 5.98 -6.02 -11.92
N LYS A 76 6.78 -6.70 -12.73
CA LYS A 76 7.79 -6.04 -13.58
C LYS A 76 7.14 -5.14 -14.63
N GLU A 77 6.01 -5.59 -15.20
CA GLU A 77 5.23 -4.76 -16.12
C GLU A 77 4.74 -3.47 -15.44
N PHE A 78 4.22 -3.57 -14.22
CA PHE A 78 3.74 -2.40 -13.49
C PHE A 78 4.84 -1.37 -13.25
N SER A 79 6.08 -1.81 -13.04
CA SER A 79 7.21 -0.91 -12.80
C SER A 79 7.57 -0.07 -14.04
N SER A 80 7.11 -0.45 -15.22
CA SER A 80 7.31 0.31 -16.46
C SER A 80 6.16 1.25 -16.80
N MET A 81 5.06 1.20 -16.04
CA MET A 81 3.91 2.07 -16.25
C MET A 81 4.23 3.52 -15.89
N LYS A 82 3.58 4.44 -16.58
CA LYS A 82 3.85 5.88 -16.46
C LYS A 82 2.62 6.66 -16.06
N GLU A 83 2.85 7.85 -15.52
CA GLU A 83 1.78 8.83 -15.25
C GLU A 83 0.91 9.05 -16.48
N GLY A 84 -0.39 9.11 -16.27
CA GLY A 84 -1.38 9.27 -17.32
C GLY A 84 -1.88 7.97 -17.92
N GLU A 85 -1.15 6.87 -17.77
CA GLU A 85 -1.62 5.55 -18.12
C GLU A 85 -2.62 5.04 -17.09
N SER A 86 -3.38 4.01 -17.42
CA SER A 86 -4.39 3.42 -16.54
C SER A 86 -4.19 1.92 -16.38
N LEU A 87 -4.55 1.41 -15.22
CA LEU A 87 -4.62 -0.01 -14.94
C LEU A 87 -6.00 -0.35 -14.39
N SER A 88 -6.51 -1.52 -14.77
CA SER A 88 -7.71 -2.05 -14.16
C SER A 88 -7.36 -2.58 -12.78
N ILE A 89 -8.09 -2.12 -11.77
CA ILE A 89 -7.90 -2.55 -10.38
C ILE A 89 -9.26 -2.93 -9.79
N GLN A 90 -9.24 -3.82 -8.82
CA GLN A 90 -10.43 -4.22 -8.07
C GLN A 90 -10.15 -4.14 -6.58
N GLY A 91 -11.05 -3.54 -5.85
CA GLY A 91 -10.94 -3.44 -4.41
C GLY A 91 -12.00 -2.54 -3.80
N PRO A 92 -11.88 -2.24 -2.51
CA PRO A 92 -10.92 -2.84 -1.59
C PRO A 92 -11.27 -4.28 -1.28
N LEU A 93 -10.27 -5.10 -0.99
CA LEU A 93 -10.43 -6.53 -0.72
C LEU A 93 -9.84 -6.87 0.65
N GLY A 94 -10.31 -7.95 1.23
CA GLY A 94 -9.87 -8.41 2.54
C GLY A 94 -10.52 -7.67 3.69
N ASN A 95 -10.15 -8.07 4.91
CA ASN A 95 -10.63 -7.45 6.14
C ASN A 95 -9.64 -6.36 6.55
N GLY A 96 -10.15 -5.17 6.80
CA GLY A 96 -9.31 -4.08 7.32
C GLY A 96 -9.17 -4.12 8.82
N TYR A 97 -8.27 -3.30 9.35
CA TYR A 97 -8.19 -3.04 10.79
C TYR A 97 -9.30 -2.08 11.20
N ASP A 98 -9.94 -2.35 12.32
CA ASP A 98 -10.90 -1.43 12.90
C ASP A 98 -10.16 -0.42 13.79
N VAL A 99 -9.84 0.73 13.22
CA VAL A 99 -9.09 1.79 13.92
C VAL A 99 -9.94 2.54 14.95
N ASN A 100 -11.24 2.29 14.99
CA ASN A 100 -12.16 2.91 15.94
C ASN A 100 -12.53 1.96 17.09
N ALA A 101 -12.02 0.73 17.10
CA ALA A 101 -12.27 -0.21 18.19
C ALA A 101 -11.64 0.27 19.50
N THR A 102 -12.21 -0.19 20.63
CA THR A 102 -11.75 0.23 21.95
C THR A 102 -10.25 -0.03 22.16
N TYR A 103 -9.75 -1.16 21.66
CA TYR A 103 -8.32 -1.47 21.77
C TYR A 103 -7.44 -0.52 20.97
N ALA A 104 -7.95 0.11 19.93
CA ALA A 104 -7.18 1.02 19.08
C ALA A 104 -6.87 2.36 19.74
N SER A 105 -7.50 2.67 20.88
CA SER A 105 -7.21 3.87 21.67
C SER A 105 -6.09 3.67 22.70
N LYS A 106 -5.60 2.42 22.84
CA LYS A 106 -4.48 2.08 23.73
C LYS A 106 -3.16 2.18 22.99
N ASP A 107 -2.06 2.23 23.73
CA ASP A 107 -0.73 2.22 23.13
C ASP A 107 -0.59 1.00 22.19
N ALA A 108 -0.05 1.24 21.02
CA ALA A 108 0.08 0.22 19.99
C ALA A 108 1.54 -0.03 19.63
N ILE A 109 1.83 -1.27 19.26
CA ILE A 109 3.11 -1.65 18.67
C ILE A 109 2.80 -2.19 17.28
N ILE A 110 3.43 -1.59 16.26
CA ILE A 110 3.24 -1.96 14.86
C ILE A 110 4.55 -2.58 14.36
N PHE A 111 4.45 -3.76 13.80
CA PHE A 111 5.58 -4.45 13.19
C PHE A 111 5.38 -4.59 11.70
N GLY A 112 6.39 -4.24 10.93
CA GLY A 112 6.43 -4.49 9.50
C GLY A 112 7.79 -5.01 9.09
N GLY A 113 7.81 -5.97 8.17
CA GLY A 113 9.06 -6.53 7.64
C GLY A 113 9.04 -6.64 6.12
N GLY A 114 10.09 -6.18 5.46
CA GLY A 114 10.20 -6.25 4.01
C GLY A 114 9.01 -5.62 3.32
N ILE A 115 8.40 -6.34 2.39
CA ILE A 115 7.22 -5.84 1.65
C ILE A 115 5.93 -5.87 2.51
N GLY A 116 6.02 -6.32 3.75
CA GLY A 116 4.95 -6.17 4.73
C GLY A 116 4.94 -4.79 5.41
N ILE A 117 5.93 -3.95 5.15
CA ILE A 117 6.01 -2.59 5.68
C ILE A 117 4.95 -1.65 5.08
N PRO A 118 4.76 -1.60 3.75
CA PRO A 118 3.79 -0.67 3.15
C PRO A 118 2.39 -0.73 3.74
N PRO A 119 1.77 -1.92 3.96
CA PRO A 119 0.40 -1.96 4.49
C PRO A 119 0.27 -1.42 5.91
N MET A 120 1.35 -1.26 6.63
CA MET A 120 1.32 -0.72 8.01
C MET A 120 1.29 0.82 8.03
N LEU A 121 1.59 1.49 6.95
CA LEU A 121 1.67 2.95 6.92
C LEU A 121 0.31 3.62 7.16
N GLU A 122 -0.71 3.21 6.44
CA GLU A 122 -2.05 3.77 6.61
C GLU A 122 -2.62 3.45 8.00
N LEU A 123 -2.32 2.27 8.53
CA LEU A 123 -2.67 1.90 9.90
C LEU A 123 -2.01 2.84 10.92
N ALA A 124 -0.72 3.07 10.78
CA ALA A 124 0.02 3.98 11.67
C ALA A 124 -0.56 5.40 11.63
N LYS A 125 -0.98 5.85 10.44
CA LYS A 125 -1.59 7.16 10.24
C LYS A 125 -2.95 7.27 10.92
N GLN A 126 -3.80 6.25 10.80
CA GLN A 126 -5.19 6.32 11.27
C GLN A 126 -5.38 5.98 12.74
N LEU A 127 -4.50 5.19 13.34
CA LEU A 127 -4.57 4.91 14.78
C LEU A 127 -4.33 6.20 15.58
N ASN A 128 -5.28 6.53 16.44
CA ASN A 128 -5.21 7.73 17.28
C ASN A 128 -4.72 7.36 18.68
N CYS A 129 -3.47 6.91 18.77
CA CYS A 129 -2.85 6.53 20.03
C CYS A 129 -1.33 6.66 19.92
N LYS A 130 -0.63 6.48 21.04
CA LYS A 130 0.83 6.42 21.04
C LYS A 130 1.27 5.12 20.36
N LYS A 131 2.21 5.23 19.44
CA LYS A 131 2.64 4.09 18.62
C LYS A 131 4.14 3.90 18.69
N GLN A 132 4.55 2.65 18.84
CA GLN A 132 5.90 2.18 18.61
C GLN A 132 5.90 1.39 17.32
N ILE A 133 6.76 1.74 16.39
CA ILE A 133 6.79 1.16 15.04
C ILE A 133 8.14 0.49 14.84
N VAL A 134 8.12 -0.81 14.57
CA VAL A 134 9.34 -1.59 14.34
C VAL A 134 9.34 -2.02 12.87
N LEU A 135 10.33 -1.57 12.12
CA LEU A 135 10.47 -1.85 10.70
C LEU A 135 11.71 -2.70 10.45
N GLY A 136 11.51 -3.89 9.92
CA GLY A 136 12.57 -4.84 9.60
C GLY A 136 12.94 -4.80 8.12
N TYR A 137 14.22 -4.65 7.84
CA TYR A 137 14.75 -4.60 6.47
C TYR A 137 15.87 -5.60 6.31
N LYS A 138 15.95 -6.19 5.14
CA LYS A 138 17.06 -7.04 4.76
C LYS A 138 18.20 -6.22 4.15
N ASP A 139 17.84 -5.30 3.29
CA ASP A 139 18.80 -4.51 2.51
C ASP A 139 18.56 -3.01 2.70
N GLU A 140 17.90 -2.36 1.74
CA GLU A 140 17.69 -0.92 1.75
C GLU A 140 16.47 -0.51 2.58
N LEU A 141 16.56 0.66 3.20
CA LEU A 141 15.42 1.28 3.90
C LEU A 141 14.51 1.95 2.89
N PHE A 142 13.20 1.87 3.15
CA PHE A 142 12.19 2.59 2.39
C PHE A 142 10.99 2.88 3.30
N LEU A 143 10.31 4.00 3.08
CA LEU A 143 9.16 4.48 3.85
C LEU A 143 9.44 4.81 5.33
N ASN A 144 10.59 4.49 5.87
CA ASN A 144 10.89 4.70 7.30
C ASN A 144 10.67 6.15 7.74
N GLU A 145 11.05 7.12 6.93
CA GLU A 145 10.88 8.54 7.25
C GLU A 145 9.39 8.93 7.31
N GLU A 146 8.55 8.32 6.48
CA GLU A 146 7.11 8.59 6.51
C GLU A 146 6.47 8.05 7.77
N PHE A 147 6.92 6.91 8.29
CA PHE A 147 6.44 6.35 9.56
C PHE A 147 6.80 7.23 10.76
N GLU A 148 7.91 7.95 10.71
CA GLU A 148 8.34 8.83 11.79
C GLU A 148 7.33 9.93 12.11
N LYS A 149 6.47 10.28 11.16
CA LYS A 149 5.38 11.24 11.34
C LYS A 149 4.30 10.71 12.28
N TYR A 150 4.20 9.40 12.48
CA TYR A 150 3.09 8.77 13.17
C TYR A 150 3.46 8.06 14.46
N GLY A 151 4.73 7.89 14.76
CA GLY A 151 5.18 7.24 15.99
C GLY A 151 6.68 7.13 16.09
N THR A 152 7.15 6.46 17.14
CA THR A 152 8.57 6.21 17.37
C THR A 152 8.99 5.01 16.53
N VAL A 153 9.94 5.21 15.63
CA VAL A 153 10.40 4.17 14.69
C VAL A 153 11.70 3.54 15.17
N THR A 154 11.71 2.21 15.20
CA THR A 154 12.91 1.41 15.45
C THR A 154 13.20 0.57 14.20
N ILE A 155 14.43 0.63 13.72
CA ILE A 155 14.86 -0.13 12.55
C ILE A 155 15.55 -1.41 13.03
N ALA A 156 15.14 -2.54 12.47
CA ALA A 156 15.76 -3.85 12.67
C ALA A 156 16.35 -4.33 11.33
N THR A 157 17.59 -4.76 11.36
CA THR A 157 18.31 -5.26 10.18
C THR A 157 18.89 -6.64 10.41
#